data_886129bb9ad863e3065642ec5593cd5c
#
_entry.id   886129bb9ad863e3065642ec5593cd5c
#
_cell.length_a   1.000
_cell.length_b   1.000
_cell.length_c   1.000
_cell.angle_alpha   90.00
_cell.angle_beta   90.00
_cell.angle_gamma   90.00
#
_symmetry.space_group_name_H-M   'P 1'
#
loop_
_entity.id
_entity.type
_entity.pdbx_description
1 polymer ?
#
loop_
_entity_poly.entity_id
_entity_poly.type
_entity_poly.pdbx_seq_one_letter_code
_entity_poly.pdbx_strand_id
1 'polypeptide(L)'
;MAAIDFDSQSVKKQAKLLEEAADQIQNQTVKVITAANEAVAASWSGKAAEIFVKFMQEQNTDLASGAASLREIAAVLRDACSSMEKAEAQAKAVVSRR
;
A
#
# COMPACT_ATOMS: atom_id res chain seq x y z
N MET A 1 -16.83 -21.19 -24.33
CA MET A 1 -16.20 -19.97 -23.82
C MET A 1 -15.72 -20.18 -22.40
N ALA A 2 -14.46 -19.89 -22.15
CA ALA A 2 -13.91 -20.06 -20.82
C ALA A 2 -14.53 -19.04 -19.86
N ALA A 3 -15.00 -19.49 -18.71
CA ALA A 3 -15.42 -18.61 -17.64
C ALA A 3 -14.21 -17.88 -17.07
N ILE A 4 -14.41 -16.63 -16.70
CA ILE A 4 -13.38 -15.89 -15.98
C ILE A 4 -13.44 -16.36 -14.53
N ASP A 5 -12.40 -17.04 -14.12
CA ASP A 5 -12.26 -17.45 -12.73
C ASP A 5 -11.74 -16.27 -11.92
N PHE A 6 -12.53 -15.86 -10.94
CA PHE A 6 -12.14 -14.79 -10.03
C PHE A 6 -12.30 -15.28 -8.61
N ASP A 7 -11.15 -15.49 -7.96
CA ASP A 7 -11.13 -15.91 -6.56
C ASP A 7 -11.09 -14.66 -5.68
N SER A 8 -12.26 -14.21 -5.26
CA SER A 8 -12.44 -13.03 -4.44
C SER A 8 -11.67 -13.11 -3.12
N GLN A 9 -11.65 -14.28 -2.48
CA GLN A 9 -10.96 -14.46 -1.21
C GLN A 9 -9.45 -14.31 -1.36
N SER A 10 -8.89 -14.87 -2.43
CA SER A 10 -7.47 -14.76 -2.72
C SER A 10 -7.08 -13.31 -3.01
N VAL A 11 -7.88 -12.59 -3.78
CA VAL A 11 -7.63 -11.18 -4.11
C VAL A 11 -7.72 -10.30 -2.86
N LYS A 12 -8.71 -10.52 -2.01
CA LYS A 12 -8.84 -9.80 -0.73
C LYS A 12 -7.64 -10.04 0.18
N LYS A 13 -7.12 -11.25 0.19
CA LYS A 13 -5.91 -11.60 0.96
C LYS A 13 -4.71 -10.81 0.45
N GLN A 14 -4.55 -10.70 -0.86
CA GLN A 14 -3.47 -9.91 -1.43
C GLN A 14 -3.62 -8.42 -1.10
N ALA A 15 -4.83 -7.89 -1.15
CA ALA A 15 -5.09 -6.51 -0.75
C ALA A 15 -4.68 -6.27 0.71
N LYS A 16 -5.01 -7.19 1.60
CA LYS A 16 -4.63 -7.09 3.01
C LYS A 16 -3.11 -7.10 3.18
N LEU A 17 -2.41 -7.98 2.46
CA LEU A 17 -0.94 -8.05 2.52
C LEU A 17 -0.30 -6.74 2.04
N LEU A 18 -0.85 -6.11 1.02
CA LEU A 18 -0.37 -4.82 0.53
C LEU A 18 -0.60 -3.71 1.57
N GLU A 19 -1.74 -3.71 2.24
CA GLU A 19 -2.04 -2.77 3.32
C GLU A 19 -1.09 -2.95 4.50
N GLU A 20 -0.82 -4.20 4.87
CA GLU A 20 0.13 -4.51 5.94
C GLU A 20 1.55 -4.07 5.58
N ALA A 21 1.97 -4.28 4.34
CA ALA A 21 3.26 -3.82 3.85
C ALA A 21 3.36 -2.29 3.92
N ALA A 22 2.31 -1.58 3.53
CA ALA A 22 2.25 -0.12 3.64
C ALA A 22 2.39 0.34 5.10
N ASP A 23 1.68 -0.34 6.01
CA ASP A 23 1.76 -0.03 7.45
C ASP A 23 3.17 -0.25 7.99
N GLN A 24 3.85 -1.32 7.58
CA GLN A 24 5.23 -1.58 7.99
C GLN A 24 6.17 -0.49 7.51
N ILE A 25 6.01 -0.04 6.25
CA ILE A 25 6.81 1.06 5.72
C ILE A 25 6.63 2.32 6.57
N GLN A 26 5.39 2.71 6.84
CA GLN A 26 5.10 3.94 7.60
C GLN A 26 5.46 3.81 9.07
N ASN A 27 5.10 2.70 9.71
CA ASN A 27 5.23 2.57 11.16
C ASN A 27 6.60 2.10 11.62
N GLN A 28 7.39 1.48 10.75
CA GLN A 28 8.72 0.98 11.09
C GLN A 28 9.79 1.70 10.31
N THR A 29 9.82 1.58 8.98
CA THR A 29 10.91 2.11 8.18
C THR A 29 10.99 3.63 8.23
N VAL A 30 9.89 4.32 7.99
CA VAL A 30 9.85 5.79 7.99
C VAL A 30 10.20 6.33 9.38
N LYS A 31 9.68 5.72 10.43
CA LYS A 31 9.98 6.15 11.81
C LYS A 31 11.45 5.96 12.18
N VAL A 32 12.04 4.83 11.78
CA VAL A 32 13.47 4.57 12.05
C VAL A 32 14.33 5.59 11.32
N ILE A 33 14.04 5.87 10.07
CA ILE A 33 14.78 6.85 9.29
C ILE A 33 14.62 8.25 9.87
N THR A 34 13.41 8.63 10.28
CA THR A 34 13.16 9.92 10.93
C THR A 34 13.98 10.06 12.21
N ALA A 35 13.96 9.05 13.07
CA ALA A 35 14.72 9.06 14.32
C ALA A 35 16.23 9.12 14.08
N ALA A 36 16.73 8.35 13.11
CA ALA A 36 18.13 8.36 12.74
C ALA A 36 18.54 9.73 12.20
N ASN A 37 17.69 10.34 11.39
CA ASN A 37 17.94 11.66 10.81
C ASN A 37 18.01 12.75 11.89
N GLU A 38 17.10 12.69 12.86
CA GLU A 38 17.11 13.60 14.01
C GLU A 38 18.40 13.44 14.84
N ALA A 39 18.82 12.21 15.08
CA ALA A 39 20.04 11.92 15.81
C ALA A 39 21.29 12.44 15.08
N VAL A 40 21.34 12.26 13.77
CA VAL A 40 22.43 12.79 12.94
C VAL A 40 22.45 14.31 12.98
N ALA A 41 21.30 14.96 12.82
CA ALA A 41 21.20 16.41 12.86
C ALA A 41 21.65 16.99 14.20
N ALA A 42 21.40 16.27 15.29
CA ALA A 42 21.80 16.69 16.63
C ALA A 42 23.30 16.52 16.90
N SER A 43 23.94 15.53 16.24
CA SER A 43 25.32 15.14 16.55
C SER A 43 26.35 15.52 15.49
N TRP A 44 25.89 15.96 14.31
CA TRP A 44 26.76 16.26 13.19
C TRP A 44 26.32 17.57 12.56
N SER A 45 27.25 18.52 12.37
CA SER A 45 26.96 19.81 11.78
C SER A 45 27.87 20.07 10.58
N GLY A 46 27.51 21.08 9.79
CA GLY A 46 28.24 21.46 8.62
C GLY A 46 27.52 21.11 7.33
N LYS A 47 28.12 21.49 6.21
CA LYS A 47 27.47 21.36 4.91
C LYS A 47 27.22 19.91 4.50
N ALA A 48 28.17 19.03 4.79
CA ALA A 48 28.02 17.60 4.49
C ALA A 48 26.85 16.98 5.28
N ALA A 49 26.69 17.39 6.55
CA ALA A 49 25.57 16.93 7.39
C ALA A 49 24.24 17.41 6.83
N GLU A 50 24.16 18.67 6.38
CA GLU A 50 22.94 19.21 5.77
C GLU A 50 22.54 18.45 4.51
N ILE A 51 23.50 18.12 3.66
CA ILE A 51 23.26 17.32 2.45
C ILE A 51 22.74 15.94 2.81
N PHE A 52 23.36 15.31 3.80
CA PHE A 52 22.93 13.98 4.26
C PHE A 52 21.49 14.00 4.82
N VAL A 53 21.20 14.97 5.69
CA VAL A 53 19.86 15.11 6.29
C VAL A 53 18.80 15.31 5.19
N LYS A 54 19.09 16.17 4.23
CA LYS A 54 18.18 16.42 3.11
C LYS A 54 17.95 15.17 2.27
N PHE A 55 19.02 14.44 1.97
CA PHE A 55 18.91 13.17 1.24
C PHE A 55 18.01 12.18 1.96
N MET A 56 18.18 12.01 3.26
CA MET A 56 17.37 11.09 4.06
C MET A 56 15.92 11.53 4.15
N GLN A 57 15.64 12.83 4.19
CA GLN A 57 14.27 13.35 4.13
C GLN A 57 13.61 13.02 2.80
N GLU A 58 14.34 13.12 1.69
CA GLU A 58 13.84 12.74 0.37
C GLU A 58 13.53 11.26 0.30
N GLN A 59 14.40 10.40 0.86
CA GLN A 59 14.15 8.96 0.93
C GLN A 59 12.90 8.65 1.75
N ASN A 60 12.70 9.34 2.86
CA ASN A 60 11.50 9.17 3.68
C ASN A 60 10.23 9.56 2.92
N THR A 61 10.28 10.64 2.16
CA THR A 61 9.15 11.07 1.32
C THR A 61 8.84 10.02 0.27
N ASP A 62 9.86 9.45 -0.37
CA ASP A 62 9.67 8.40 -1.38
C ASP A 62 9.08 7.14 -0.77
N LEU A 63 9.51 6.75 0.42
CA LEU A 63 8.94 5.59 1.13
C LEU A 63 7.48 5.82 1.50
N ALA A 64 7.14 7.00 1.98
CA ALA A 64 5.76 7.35 2.31
C ALA A 64 4.88 7.33 1.06
N SER A 65 5.39 7.82 -0.07
CA SER A 65 4.69 7.76 -1.36
C SER A 65 4.49 6.32 -1.82
N GLY A 66 5.50 5.47 -1.62
CA GLY A 66 5.40 4.04 -1.92
C GLY A 66 4.32 3.36 -1.09
N ALA A 67 4.24 3.68 0.21
CA ALA A 67 3.20 3.14 1.08
C ALA A 67 1.80 3.57 0.61
N ALA A 68 1.65 4.84 0.22
CA ALA A 68 0.39 5.35 -0.32
C ALA A 68 -0.01 4.61 -1.60
N SER A 69 0.96 4.34 -2.48
CA SER A 69 0.72 3.58 -3.72
C SER A 69 0.26 2.15 -3.42
N LEU A 70 0.84 1.49 -2.44
CA LEU A 70 0.41 0.15 -2.04
C LEU A 70 -1.03 0.15 -1.54
N ARG A 71 -1.43 1.17 -0.78
CA ARG A 71 -2.81 1.32 -0.32
C ARG A 71 -3.78 1.57 -1.47
N GLU A 72 -3.38 2.34 -2.46
CA GLU A 72 -4.18 2.57 -3.66
C GLU A 72 -4.40 1.27 -4.44
N ILE A 73 -3.35 0.47 -4.61
CA ILE A 73 -3.45 -0.84 -5.25
C ILE A 73 -4.41 -1.74 -4.48
N ALA A 74 -4.29 -1.76 -3.16
CA ALA A 74 -5.18 -2.56 -2.31
C ALA A 74 -6.64 -2.12 -2.48
N ALA A 75 -6.90 -0.82 -2.54
CA ALA A 75 -8.24 -0.27 -2.75
C ALA A 75 -8.81 -0.70 -4.10
N VAL A 76 -7.99 -0.65 -5.16
CA VAL A 76 -8.41 -1.11 -6.50
C VAL A 76 -8.77 -2.59 -6.48
N LEU A 77 -7.97 -3.41 -5.80
CA LEU A 77 -8.25 -4.85 -5.68
C LEU A 77 -9.56 -5.10 -4.93
N ARG A 78 -9.82 -4.38 -3.85
CA ARG A 78 -11.07 -4.50 -3.10
C ARG A 78 -12.27 -4.05 -3.91
N ASP A 79 -12.14 -2.99 -4.69
CA ASP A 79 -13.19 -2.50 -5.59
C ASP A 79 -13.50 -3.54 -6.67
N ALA A 80 -12.46 -4.17 -7.22
CA ALA A 80 -12.63 -5.25 -8.20
C ALA A 80 -13.40 -6.42 -7.59
N CYS A 81 -13.07 -6.82 -6.35
CA CYS A 81 -13.79 -7.88 -5.63
C CYS A 81 -15.27 -7.52 -5.47
N SER A 82 -15.55 -6.29 -5.04
CA SER A 82 -16.91 -5.81 -4.84
C SER A 82 -17.71 -5.85 -6.15
N SER A 83 -17.09 -5.39 -7.25
CA SER A 83 -17.73 -5.39 -8.57
C SER A 83 -18.02 -6.80 -9.07
N MET A 84 -17.08 -7.72 -8.90
CA MET A 84 -17.26 -9.11 -9.33
C MET A 84 -18.32 -9.84 -8.49
N GLU A 85 -18.35 -9.59 -7.18
CA GLU A 85 -19.35 -10.16 -6.30
C GLU A 85 -20.75 -9.68 -6.65
N LYS A 86 -20.90 -8.39 -6.98
CA LYS A 86 -22.17 -7.84 -7.44
C LYS A 86 -22.59 -8.43 -8.78
N ALA A 87 -21.66 -8.58 -9.70
CA ALA A 87 -21.94 -9.18 -11.00
C ALA A 87 -22.42 -10.63 -10.85
N GLU A 88 -21.75 -11.40 -9.98
CA GLU A 88 -22.16 -12.79 -9.69
C GLU A 88 -23.54 -12.85 -9.06
N ALA A 89 -23.82 -11.96 -8.11
CA ALA A 89 -25.13 -11.90 -7.45
C ALA A 89 -26.23 -11.57 -8.46
N GLN A 90 -25.98 -10.63 -9.35
CA GLN A 90 -26.92 -10.25 -10.41
C GLN A 90 -27.16 -11.41 -11.39
N ALA A 91 -26.12 -12.12 -11.76
CA ALA A 91 -26.23 -13.28 -12.65
C ALA A 91 -27.07 -14.37 -12.00
N LYS A 92 -26.84 -14.66 -10.72
CA LYS A 92 -27.64 -15.64 -9.97
C LYS A 92 -29.10 -15.22 -9.88
N ALA A 93 -29.38 -13.95 -9.64
CA ALA A 93 -30.73 -13.42 -9.58
C ALA A 93 -31.48 -13.59 -10.90
N VAL A 94 -30.81 -13.33 -12.01
CA VAL A 94 -31.39 -13.52 -13.34
C VAL A 94 -31.73 -14.98 -13.60
N VAL A 95 -30.82 -15.89 -13.27
CA VAL A 95 -31.06 -17.34 -13.43
C VAL A 95 -32.21 -17.80 -12.54
N SER A 96 -32.31 -17.30 -11.33
CA SER A 96 -33.37 -17.69 -10.38
C SER A 96 -34.75 -17.24 -10.83
N ARG A 97 -34.88 -16.21 -11.67
CA ARG A 97 -36.15 -15.70 -12.18
C ARG A 97 -36.70 -16.52 -13.33
N ARG A 98 -35.95 -17.42 -13.89
CA ARG A 98 -36.39 -18.31 -14.96
C ARG A 98 -37.08 -19.54 -14.37
#